data_4d21c67db2d085b4d4ba9a552187ae56
#
_entry.id   4d21c67db2d085b4d4ba9a552187ae56
#
_cell.length_a   1.000
_cell.length_b   1.000
_cell.length_c   1.000
_cell.angle_alpha   90.00
_cell.angle_beta   90.00
_cell.angle_gamma   90.00
#
_symmetry.space_group_name_H-M   'P 1'
#
loop_
_entity.id
_entity.type
_entity.pdbx_description
1 polymer ?
#
loop_
_entity_poly.entity_id
_entity_poly.type
_entity_poly.pdbx_seq_one_letter_code
_entity_poly.pdbx_strand_id
1 'polypeptide(L)'
;LLDKVLCVELGHMRDLQTRSIFANILLKMVYENRLTRQGRTEHIMLVEEARNIAPARREEDPPSVGERMISELRKFGEAMIFVAQFPTQVSSEIIKNSGVRIIHRLAWAEDLKLIGQSLNLTQEQLAHISNLGVGEVVVSLARLQRPILLQVRAESVLSVENRDLSLRGES
;
A
#
# COMPACT_ATOMS: atom_id res chain seq x y z
N LEU A 1 4.62 -14.46 -15.11
CA LEU A 1 4.61 -13.93 -13.74
C LEU A 1 3.24 -13.37 -13.33
N LEU A 2 2.59 -12.60 -14.21
CA LEU A 2 1.35 -11.88 -13.91
C LEU A 2 0.06 -12.71 -14.09
N ASP A 3 0.17 -13.95 -14.53
CA ASP A 3 -0.97 -14.84 -14.76
C ASP A 3 -1.26 -15.76 -13.54
N LYS A 4 -0.52 -15.57 -12.45
CA LYS A 4 -0.62 -16.39 -11.23
C LYS A 4 -0.58 -15.48 -10.00
N VAL A 5 -1.13 -15.97 -8.90
CA VAL A 5 -0.90 -15.37 -7.58
C VAL A 5 0.56 -15.64 -7.21
N LEU A 6 1.31 -14.58 -6.96
CA LEU A 6 2.71 -14.65 -6.58
C LEU A 6 2.91 -13.89 -5.27
N CYS A 7 3.51 -14.53 -4.30
CA CYS A 7 4.01 -13.90 -3.09
C CYS A 7 5.54 -13.84 -3.15
N VAL A 8 6.11 -12.65 -3.01
CA VAL A 8 7.55 -12.44 -2.98
C VAL A 8 7.94 -11.98 -1.59
N GLU A 9 8.58 -12.86 -0.84
CA GLU A 9 9.02 -12.58 0.50
C GLU A 9 10.47 -12.08 0.50
N LEU A 10 10.67 -10.83 0.94
CA LEU A 10 11.98 -10.19 1.01
C LEU A 10 12.54 -10.14 2.43
N GLY A 11 11.85 -10.74 3.40
CA GLY A 11 12.23 -10.73 4.82
C GLY A 11 13.59 -11.34 5.12
N HIS A 12 14.03 -12.30 4.31
CA HIS A 12 15.34 -12.96 4.45
C HIS A 12 16.53 -12.06 4.09
N MET A 13 16.31 -10.98 3.34
CA MET A 13 17.35 -10.02 3.03
C MET A 13 17.56 -9.09 4.24
N ARG A 14 18.73 -9.21 4.89
CA ARG A 14 19.06 -8.44 6.10
C ARG A 14 19.29 -6.96 5.82
N ASP A 15 19.90 -6.65 4.68
CA ASP A 15 20.21 -5.29 4.29
C ASP A 15 19.00 -4.60 3.64
N LEU A 16 18.58 -3.47 4.21
CA LEU A 16 17.44 -2.69 3.74
C LEU A 16 17.64 -2.11 2.35
N GLN A 17 18.87 -1.73 1.99
CA GLN A 17 19.17 -1.19 0.67
C GLN A 17 19.02 -2.27 -0.40
N THR A 18 19.58 -3.45 -0.16
CA THR A 18 19.45 -4.61 -1.04
C THR A 18 17.98 -4.99 -1.22
N ARG A 19 17.21 -5.00 -0.14
CA ARG A 19 15.76 -5.24 -0.18
C ARG A 19 15.03 -4.24 -1.07
N SER A 20 15.32 -2.96 -0.88
CA SER A 20 14.72 -1.86 -1.67
C SER A 20 15.10 -1.97 -3.14
N ILE A 21 16.36 -2.22 -3.47
CA ILE A 21 16.83 -2.40 -4.84
C ILE A 21 16.10 -3.56 -5.52
N PHE A 22 16.03 -4.71 -4.85
CA PHE A 22 15.36 -5.90 -5.39
C PHE A 22 13.87 -5.65 -5.63
N ALA A 23 13.18 -5.06 -4.66
CA ALA A 23 11.78 -4.67 -4.78
C ALA A 23 11.55 -3.72 -5.97
N ASN A 24 12.40 -2.70 -6.14
CA ASN A 24 12.31 -1.76 -7.25
C ASN A 24 12.57 -2.43 -8.61
N ILE A 25 13.49 -3.40 -8.69
CA ILE A 25 13.73 -4.18 -9.92
C ILE A 25 12.47 -4.97 -10.28
N LEU A 26 11.88 -5.70 -9.32
CA LEU A 26 10.65 -6.47 -9.56
C LEU A 26 9.51 -5.57 -10.04
N LEU A 27 9.31 -4.44 -9.37
CA LEU A 27 8.30 -3.47 -9.77
C LEU A 27 8.55 -2.92 -11.16
N LYS A 28 9.80 -2.61 -11.49
CA LYS A 28 10.16 -2.15 -12.82
C LYS A 28 9.87 -3.22 -13.88
N MET A 29 10.13 -4.49 -13.61
CA MET A 29 9.79 -5.59 -14.51
C MET A 29 8.27 -5.68 -14.75
N VAL A 30 7.46 -5.52 -13.70
CA VAL A 30 5.98 -5.46 -13.84
C VAL A 30 5.59 -4.25 -14.67
N TYR A 31 6.14 -3.09 -14.38
CA TYR A 31 5.88 -1.84 -15.10
C TYR A 31 6.16 -1.97 -16.59
N GLU A 32 7.36 -2.40 -16.98
CA GLU A 32 7.73 -2.60 -18.39
C GLU A 32 6.86 -3.64 -19.09
N ASN A 33 6.54 -4.73 -18.38
CA ASN A 33 5.66 -5.76 -18.92
C ASN A 33 4.24 -5.20 -19.21
N ARG A 34 3.72 -4.35 -18.33
CA ARG A 34 2.43 -3.71 -18.52
C ARG A 34 2.41 -2.70 -19.68
N LEU A 35 3.48 -1.97 -19.87
CA LEU A 35 3.61 -1.02 -20.98
C LEU A 35 3.70 -1.73 -22.34
N THR A 36 4.33 -2.90 -22.39
CA THR A 36 4.55 -3.63 -23.63
C THR A 36 3.38 -4.54 -24.02
N ARG A 37 2.62 -5.05 -23.05
CA ARG A 37 1.43 -5.87 -23.33
C ARG A 37 0.26 -4.97 -23.74
N GLN A 38 -0.16 -5.09 -24.99
CA GLN A 38 -1.41 -4.47 -25.44
C GLN A 38 -2.59 -5.25 -24.88
N GLY A 39 -3.35 -4.65 -23.99
CA GLY A 39 -4.57 -5.23 -23.41
C GLY A 39 -4.74 -4.83 -21.94
N ARG A 40 -6.02 -4.68 -21.54
CA ARG A 40 -6.39 -4.41 -20.16
C ARG A 40 -6.60 -5.74 -19.44
N THR A 41 -5.66 -6.12 -18.59
CA THR A 41 -5.83 -7.27 -17.69
C THR A 41 -5.88 -6.74 -16.26
N GLU A 42 -6.94 -7.06 -15.54
CA GLU A 42 -7.06 -6.67 -14.13
C GLU A 42 -6.06 -7.45 -13.29
N HIS A 43 -5.25 -6.71 -12.54
CA HIS A 43 -4.25 -7.25 -11.65
C HIS A 43 -4.15 -6.35 -10.42
N ILE A 44 -3.93 -6.95 -9.27
CA ILE A 44 -3.77 -6.24 -7.99
C ILE A 44 -2.41 -6.59 -7.42
N MET A 45 -1.65 -5.55 -7.11
CA MET A 45 -0.38 -5.67 -6.41
C MET A 45 -0.52 -5.11 -5.00
N LEU A 46 -0.24 -5.94 -4.00
CA LEU A 46 -0.14 -5.52 -2.61
C LEU A 46 1.34 -5.35 -2.25
N VAL A 47 1.67 -4.20 -1.71
CA VAL A 47 3.03 -3.84 -1.31
C VAL A 47 3.05 -3.47 0.15
N GLU A 48 3.66 -4.33 0.96
CA GLU A 48 3.97 -4.03 2.35
C GLU A 48 5.23 -3.17 2.46
N GLU A 49 5.31 -2.38 3.53
CA GLU A 49 6.40 -1.41 3.74
C GLU A 49 6.60 -0.48 2.54
N ALA A 50 5.54 0.23 2.17
CA ALA A 50 5.47 1.09 0.98
C ALA A 50 6.65 2.07 0.85
N ARG A 51 7.27 2.48 1.96
CA ARG A 51 8.47 3.34 1.98
C ARG A 51 9.66 2.75 1.22
N ASN A 52 9.72 1.42 1.06
CA ASN A 52 10.83 0.77 0.33
C ASN A 52 10.80 1.04 -1.17
N ILE A 53 9.61 1.38 -1.72
CA ILE A 53 9.42 1.57 -3.16
C ILE A 53 8.90 2.97 -3.51
N ALA A 54 8.33 3.65 -2.55
CA ALA A 54 7.80 5.01 -2.68
C ALA A 54 8.08 5.81 -1.39
N PRO A 55 9.37 6.04 -1.06
CA PRO A 55 9.75 6.81 0.12
C PRO A 55 9.29 8.27 0.01
N ALA A 56 9.10 8.91 1.15
CA ALA A 56 8.97 10.36 1.19
C ALA A 56 10.22 11.01 0.58
N ARG A 57 10.01 12.00 -0.27
CA ARG A 57 11.07 12.67 -1.03
C ARG A 57 10.81 14.18 -1.13
N ARG A 58 11.79 14.94 -1.55
CA ARG A 58 11.64 16.35 -1.90
C ARG A 58 10.99 16.47 -3.28
N GLU A 59 10.34 17.60 -3.56
CA GLU A 59 9.68 17.83 -4.84
C GLU A 59 10.64 17.81 -6.03
N GLU A 60 11.89 18.26 -5.82
CA GLU A 60 12.95 18.26 -6.84
C GLU A 60 13.51 16.87 -7.17
N ASP A 61 13.29 15.87 -6.32
CA ASP A 61 13.77 14.51 -6.57
C ASP A 61 12.94 13.83 -7.65
N PRO A 62 13.53 12.94 -8.48
CA PRO A 62 12.77 12.22 -9.49
C PRO A 62 11.74 11.28 -8.87
N PRO A 63 10.57 11.08 -9.51
CA PRO A 63 9.55 10.17 -9.01
C PRO A 63 10.08 8.75 -8.84
N SER A 64 9.71 8.12 -7.74
CA SER A 64 10.00 6.71 -7.48
C SER A 64 9.26 5.79 -8.47
N VAL A 65 9.66 4.52 -8.54
CA VAL A 65 8.97 3.51 -9.37
C VAL A 65 7.52 3.37 -8.92
N GLY A 66 7.25 3.33 -7.62
CA GLY A 66 5.90 3.23 -7.08
C GLY A 66 5.00 4.41 -7.47
N GLU A 67 5.52 5.63 -7.44
CA GLU A 67 4.77 6.83 -7.88
C GLU A 67 4.44 6.78 -9.37
N ARG A 68 5.38 6.38 -10.21
CA ARG A 68 5.11 6.20 -11.66
C ARG A 68 4.06 5.12 -11.91
N MET A 69 4.15 4.00 -11.20
CA MET A 69 3.17 2.91 -11.36
C MET A 69 1.76 3.35 -11.03
N ILE A 70 1.54 4.05 -9.90
CA ILE A 70 0.19 4.49 -9.52
C ILE A 70 -0.39 5.52 -10.49
N SER A 71 0.44 6.38 -11.08
CA SER A 71 -0.01 7.39 -12.03
C SER A 71 -0.26 6.85 -13.44
N GLU A 72 0.52 5.87 -13.88
CA GLU A 72 0.54 5.46 -15.29
C GLU A 72 -0.15 4.11 -15.55
N LEU A 73 -0.08 3.16 -14.61
CA LEU A 73 -0.54 1.79 -14.87
C LEU A 73 -2.03 1.55 -14.66
N ARG A 74 -2.73 2.48 -14.02
CA ARG A 74 -4.20 2.37 -13.82
C ARG A 74 -4.96 2.14 -15.14
N LYS A 75 -4.54 2.79 -16.21
CA LYS A 75 -5.16 2.65 -17.55
C LYS A 75 -5.00 1.25 -18.15
N PHE A 76 -4.02 0.49 -17.68
CA PHE A 76 -3.75 -0.90 -18.10
C PHE A 76 -4.40 -1.94 -17.17
N GLY A 77 -5.24 -1.53 -16.21
CA GLY A 77 -5.92 -2.42 -15.30
C GLY A 77 -5.10 -2.82 -14.06
N GLU A 78 -3.98 -2.14 -13.80
CA GLU A 78 -3.19 -2.37 -12.60
C GLU A 78 -3.78 -1.59 -11.42
N ALA A 79 -4.09 -2.29 -10.33
CA ALA A 79 -4.45 -1.70 -9.05
C ALA A 79 -3.33 -1.96 -8.03
N MET A 80 -3.05 -0.97 -7.18
CA MET A 80 -2.02 -1.09 -6.16
C MET A 80 -2.59 -0.84 -4.77
N ILE A 81 -2.20 -1.68 -3.82
CA ILE A 81 -2.50 -1.53 -2.40
C ILE A 81 -1.17 -1.31 -1.69
N PHE A 82 -1.01 -0.15 -1.09
CA PHE A 82 0.18 0.20 -0.31
C PHE A 82 -0.14 0.08 1.18
N VAL A 83 0.70 -0.65 1.90
CA VAL A 83 0.62 -0.77 3.35
C VAL A 83 1.82 -0.05 3.97
N ALA A 84 1.55 0.84 4.90
CA ALA A 84 2.56 1.61 5.59
C ALA A 84 2.21 1.80 7.06
N GLN A 85 3.21 1.70 7.93
CA GLN A 85 3.06 1.98 9.37
C GLN A 85 3.15 3.48 9.67
N PHE A 86 3.99 4.19 8.92
CA PHE A 86 4.25 5.62 9.09
C PHE A 86 3.95 6.38 7.79
N PRO A 87 2.78 7.02 7.68
CA PRO A 87 2.41 7.80 6.50
C PRO A 87 3.44 8.85 6.09
N THR A 88 4.12 9.48 7.06
CA THR A 88 5.17 10.49 6.79
C THR A 88 6.40 9.94 6.08
N GLN A 89 6.62 8.64 6.11
CA GLN A 89 7.75 7.98 5.41
C GLN A 89 7.41 7.57 3.97
N VAL A 90 6.16 7.75 3.56
CA VAL A 90 5.68 7.41 2.22
C VAL A 90 5.50 8.69 1.39
N SER A 91 5.76 8.59 0.10
CA SER A 91 5.56 9.70 -0.82
C SER A 91 4.14 10.29 -0.72
N SER A 92 4.07 11.61 -0.65
CA SER A 92 2.79 12.35 -0.65
C SER A 92 1.97 12.09 -1.91
N GLU A 93 2.61 11.77 -3.02
CA GLU A 93 1.93 11.45 -4.29
C GLU A 93 1.13 10.15 -4.19
N ILE A 94 1.64 9.14 -3.45
CA ILE A 94 0.89 7.91 -3.17
C ILE A 94 -0.37 8.24 -2.36
N ILE A 95 -0.24 9.05 -1.33
CA ILE A 95 -1.36 9.43 -0.46
C ILE A 95 -2.40 10.23 -1.24
N LYS A 96 -1.98 11.21 -2.05
CA LYS A 96 -2.87 12.06 -2.86
C LYS A 96 -3.63 11.27 -3.93
N ASN A 97 -2.95 10.33 -4.60
CA ASN A 97 -3.50 9.56 -5.72
C ASN A 97 -4.27 8.30 -5.28
N SER A 98 -4.27 7.95 -3.99
CA SER A 98 -5.05 6.82 -3.48
C SER A 98 -6.54 7.14 -3.47
N GLY A 99 -7.32 6.38 -4.22
CA GLY A 99 -8.78 6.51 -4.28
C GLY A 99 -9.51 5.95 -3.05
N VAL A 100 -8.85 5.05 -2.32
CA VAL A 100 -9.31 4.46 -1.07
C VAL A 100 -8.19 4.59 -0.04
N ARG A 101 -8.52 5.03 1.17
CA ARG A 101 -7.59 5.09 2.30
C ARG A 101 -8.25 4.41 3.49
N ILE A 102 -7.55 3.43 4.07
CA ILE A 102 -7.96 2.72 5.27
C ILE A 102 -6.95 3.07 6.36
N ILE A 103 -7.41 3.73 7.41
CA ILE A 103 -6.56 4.30 8.44
C ILE A 103 -6.88 3.60 9.75
N HIS A 104 -5.93 2.87 10.26
CA HIS A 104 -5.91 2.34 11.62
C HIS A 104 -5.42 3.40 12.61
N ARG A 105 -5.36 3.05 13.88
CA ARG A 105 -4.85 3.94 14.92
C ARG A 105 -3.46 4.49 14.55
N LEU A 106 -3.33 5.81 14.57
CA LEU A 106 -2.09 6.54 14.43
C LEU A 106 -1.82 7.29 15.74
N ALA A 107 -0.64 7.11 16.32
CA ALA A 107 -0.25 7.75 17.58
C ALA A 107 0.75 8.90 17.39
N TRP A 108 1.47 8.93 16.26
CA TRP A 108 2.49 9.93 15.98
C TRP A 108 1.89 11.22 15.44
N ALA A 109 2.25 12.36 16.03
CA ALA A 109 1.61 13.65 15.75
C ALA A 109 1.78 14.10 14.29
N GLU A 110 2.95 13.86 13.69
CA GLU A 110 3.24 14.22 12.31
C GLU A 110 2.40 13.39 11.32
N ASP A 111 2.23 12.09 11.59
CA ASP A 111 1.38 11.20 10.79
C ASP A 111 -0.09 11.63 10.87
N LEU A 112 -0.57 11.92 12.08
CA LEU A 112 -1.92 12.46 12.30
C LEU A 112 -2.13 13.77 11.55
N LYS A 113 -1.15 14.68 11.61
CA LYS A 113 -1.20 15.97 10.90
C LYS A 113 -1.28 15.75 9.38
N LEU A 114 -0.43 14.89 8.84
CA LEU A 114 -0.39 14.59 7.40
C LEU A 114 -1.73 14.00 6.92
N ILE A 115 -2.24 13.00 7.62
CA ILE A 115 -3.53 12.36 7.28
C ILE A 115 -4.67 13.35 7.48
N GLY A 116 -4.66 14.14 8.56
CA GLY A 116 -5.66 15.17 8.81
C GLY A 116 -5.76 16.20 7.70
N GLN A 117 -4.63 16.69 7.23
CA GLN A 117 -4.56 17.61 6.10
C GLN A 117 -5.04 16.95 4.79
N SER A 118 -4.64 15.71 4.55
CA SER A 118 -5.01 14.99 3.32
C SER A 118 -6.51 14.65 3.22
N LEU A 119 -7.21 14.58 4.35
CA LEU A 119 -8.63 14.24 4.46
C LEU A 119 -9.49 15.41 4.94
N ASN A 120 -8.88 16.58 5.18
CA ASN A 120 -9.56 17.76 5.73
C ASN A 120 -10.31 17.47 7.03
N LEU A 121 -9.65 16.79 8.00
CA LEU A 121 -10.22 16.40 9.28
C LEU A 121 -10.14 17.53 10.31
N THR A 122 -11.15 17.58 11.19
CA THR A 122 -11.13 18.45 12.37
C THR A 122 -10.19 17.89 13.44
N GLN A 123 -9.81 18.73 14.42
CA GLN A 123 -9.00 18.30 15.57
C GLN A 123 -9.68 17.19 16.39
N GLU A 124 -10.99 17.24 16.52
CA GLU A 124 -11.78 16.22 17.21
C GLU A 124 -11.69 14.86 16.47
N GLN A 125 -11.80 14.88 15.15
CA GLN A 125 -11.67 13.67 14.33
C GLN A 125 -10.25 13.10 14.39
N LEU A 126 -9.22 13.95 14.45
CA LEU A 126 -7.84 13.50 14.64
C LEU A 126 -7.62 12.84 16.00
N ALA A 127 -8.19 13.45 17.07
CA ALA A 127 -8.16 12.85 18.40
C ALA A 127 -8.87 11.49 18.42
N HIS A 128 -9.92 11.31 17.63
CA HIS A 128 -10.58 10.03 17.51
C HIS A 128 -9.68 8.98 16.83
N ILE A 129 -8.98 9.33 15.74
CA ILE A 129 -8.03 8.42 15.07
C ILE A 129 -6.91 7.96 16.01
N SER A 130 -6.42 8.81 16.89
CA SER A 130 -5.37 8.45 17.86
C SER A 130 -5.84 7.45 18.92
N ASN A 131 -7.15 7.33 19.12
CA ASN A 131 -7.78 6.47 20.12
C ASN A 131 -8.55 5.27 19.55
N LEU A 132 -8.44 5.00 18.24
CA LEU A 132 -9.08 3.84 17.62
C LEU A 132 -8.70 2.54 18.32
N GLY A 133 -9.69 1.70 18.57
CA GLY A 133 -9.53 0.37 19.15
C GLY A 133 -9.06 -0.67 18.12
N VAL A 134 -8.90 -1.90 18.60
CA VAL A 134 -8.57 -3.03 17.73
C VAL A 134 -9.69 -3.29 16.74
N GLY A 135 -9.36 -3.36 15.45
CA GLY A 135 -10.33 -3.57 14.37
C GLY A 135 -11.10 -2.31 13.97
N GLU A 136 -11.00 -1.21 14.70
CA GLU A 136 -11.58 0.06 14.25
C GLU A 136 -10.71 0.71 13.18
N VAL A 137 -11.36 1.22 12.14
CA VAL A 137 -10.70 1.89 11.02
C VAL A 137 -11.52 3.09 10.54
N VAL A 138 -10.81 4.12 10.11
CA VAL A 138 -11.40 5.22 9.35
C VAL A 138 -11.16 4.96 7.87
N VAL A 139 -12.24 4.91 7.08
CA VAL A 139 -12.18 4.68 5.63
C VAL A 139 -12.57 5.96 4.91
N SER A 140 -11.71 6.41 4.03
CA SER A 140 -11.97 7.50 3.08
C SER A 140 -12.02 6.96 1.67
N LEU A 141 -13.06 7.31 0.93
CA LEU A 141 -13.24 7.01 -0.48
C LEU A 141 -13.28 8.32 -1.27
N ALA A 142 -12.61 8.39 -2.42
CA ALA A 142 -12.56 9.59 -3.25
C ALA A 142 -13.94 10.14 -3.65
N ARG A 143 -14.95 9.26 -3.71
CA ARG A 143 -16.35 9.61 -4.06
C ARG A 143 -17.21 10.01 -2.85
N LEU A 144 -16.71 9.87 -1.63
CA LEU A 144 -17.44 10.25 -0.41
C LEU A 144 -16.91 11.59 0.10
N GLN A 145 -17.83 12.46 0.48
CA GLN A 145 -17.48 13.78 1.04
C GLN A 145 -16.85 13.71 2.42
N ARG A 146 -17.14 12.65 3.18
CA ARG A 146 -16.66 12.46 4.56
C ARG A 146 -16.15 11.06 4.77
N PRO A 147 -15.08 10.86 5.53
CA PRO A 147 -14.64 9.56 6.00
C PRO A 147 -15.69 8.88 6.88
N ILE A 148 -15.70 7.57 6.89
CA ILE A 148 -16.59 6.73 7.70
C ILE A 148 -15.78 5.89 8.68
N LEU A 149 -16.28 5.73 9.90
CA LEU A 149 -15.75 4.82 10.90
C LEU A 149 -16.36 3.44 10.69
N LEU A 150 -15.52 2.41 10.63
CA LEU A 150 -15.93 1.03 10.46
C LEU A 150 -15.26 0.13 11.50
N GLN A 151 -15.95 -0.96 11.85
CA GLN A 151 -15.40 -2.06 12.63
C GLN A 151 -15.09 -3.23 11.69
N VAL A 152 -13.81 -3.61 11.58
CA VAL A 152 -13.38 -4.82 10.89
C VAL A 152 -13.53 -6.02 11.81
N ARG A 153 -14.29 -7.02 11.39
CA ARG A 153 -14.46 -8.27 12.14
C ARG A 153 -13.37 -9.26 11.74
N ALA A 154 -12.69 -9.81 12.73
CA ALA A 154 -11.60 -10.77 12.51
C ALA A 154 -12.10 -12.18 12.15
N GLU A 155 -13.37 -12.47 12.32
CA GLU A 155 -13.94 -13.82 12.19
C GLU A 155 -13.76 -14.48 10.81
N SER A 156 -13.56 -13.69 9.75
CA SER A 156 -13.34 -14.21 8.40
C SER A 156 -11.87 -14.51 8.07
N VAL A 157 -10.93 -14.10 8.92
CA VAL A 157 -9.47 -14.18 8.63
C VAL A 157 -8.82 -15.36 9.38
N LEU A 158 -9.40 -15.80 10.50
CA LEU A 158 -8.79 -16.83 11.37
C LEU A 158 -8.98 -18.27 10.88
N SER A 159 -9.71 -18.52 9.80
CA SER A 159 -9.88 -19.88 9.26
C SER A 159 -8.85 -20.30 8.22
N VAL A 160 -7.88 -19.45 7.90
CA VAL A 160 -6.69 -19.87 7.16
C VAL A 160 -5.70 -20.42 8.16
N GLU A 161 -5.96 -21.63 8.67
CA GLU A 161 -4.92 -22.45 9.27
C GLU A 161 -3.70 -22.44 8.35
N ASN A 162 -2.51 -22.25 8.94
CA ASN A 162 -1.22 -22.49 8.31
C ASN A 162 -1.22 -23.90 7.69
N ARG A 163 -1.75 -24.03 6.49
CA ARG A 163 -1.43 -25.17 5.65
C ARG A 163 -0.03 -24.90 5.13
N ASP A 164 0.94 -25.52 5.78
CA ASP A 164 2.28 -25.70 5.24
C ASP A 164 2.14 -26.08 3.77
N LEU A 165 2.45 -25.14 2.89
CA LEU A 165 2.71 -25.42 1.49
C LEU A 165 4.07 -26.13 1.43
N SER A 166 4.13 -27.33 1.97
CA SER A 166 5.21 -28.25 1.67
C SER A 166 5.05 -28.62 0.20
N LEU A 167 5.82 -27.94 -0.64
CA LEU A 167 6.10 -28.39 -1.99
C LEU A 167 6.89 -29.72 -1.87
N ARG A 168 6.18 -30.81 -1.66
CA ARG A 168 6.72 -32.12 -1.95
C ARG A 168 6.76 -32.22 -3.48
N GLY A 169 7.95 -31.99 -4.03
CA GLY A 169 8.29 -32.54 -5.32
C GLY A 169 8.26 -34.06 -5.21
N GLU A 170 7.31 -34.68 -5.83
CA GLU A 170 7.39 -36.09 -6.16
C GLU A 170 8.05 -36.22 -7.50
N SER A 171 9.13 -37.01 -7.46
CA SER A 171 10.00 -37.53 -8.49
C SER A 171 9.29 -37.97 -9.79
#